data_5cf5508ca3e531806a0b0e235faa65f4
#
_entry.id   5cf5508ca3e531806a0b0e235faa65f4
#
_cell.length_a   1.000
_cell.length_b   1.000
_cell.length_c   1.000
_cell.angle_alpha   90.00
_cell.angle_beta   90.00
_cell.angle_gamma   90.00
#
_symmetry.space_group_name_H-M   'P 1'
#
loop_
_entity.id
_entity.type
_entity.pdbx_description
1 polymer ?
#
loop_
_entity_poly.entity_id
_entity_poly.type
_entity_poly.pdbx_seq_one_letter_code
_entity_poly.pdbx_strand_id
1 'polypeptide(L)'
;MLKNLAVSLIEHKRIKTTHARAKALRRFIEPLITFAKRGDLHARRKVLKKIHQKDTVNTLFHEIAPVYADRPGGYTRIIKLGFRDNDRAKVSLIELVDFAGVSEKETEEKPDKKKKVSKKKEEKAE
;
A
#
# COMPACT_ATOMS: atom_id res chain seq x y z
N MET A 1 -13.32 -2.31 7.68
CA MET A 1 -12.57 -3.45 7.11
C MET A 1 -11.76 -3.05 5.88
N LEU A 2 -12.39 -2.55 4.83
CA LEU A 2 -11.67 -2.15 3.61
C LEU A 2 -10.67 -1.03 3.84
N LYS A 3 -10.97 -0.08 4.70
CA LYS A 3 -10.05 1.00 5.06
C LYS A 3 -8.74 0.47 5.65
N ASN A 4 -8.82 -0.48 6.57
CA ASN A 4 -7.65 -1.08 7.20
C ASN A 4 -6.82 -1.90 6.20
N LEU A 5 -7.48 -2.64 5.31
CA LEU A 5 -6.80 -3.37 4.26
C LEU A 5 -6.10 -2.43 3.28
N ALA A 6 -6.73 -1.32 2.94
CA ALA A 6 -6.14 -0.31 2.06
C ALA A 6 -4.90 0.32 2.69
N VAL A 7 -4.97 0.66 3.99
CA VAL A 7 -3.82 1.19 4.73
C VAL A 7 -2.67 0.18 4.72
N SER A 8 -2.96 -1.07 5.01
CA SER A 8 -1.94 -2.14 5.00
C SER A 8 -1.31 -2.31 3.61
N LEU A 9 -2.12 -2.26 2.56
CA LEU A 9 -1.62 -2.39 1.19
C LEU A 9 -0.70 -1.22 0.82
N ILE A 10 -1.07 0.00 1.20
CA ILE A 10 -0.24 1.19 0.93
C ILE A 10 1.09 1.11 1.69
N GLU A 11 1.06 0.66 2.93
CA GLU A 11 2.27 0.55 3.76
C GLU A 11 3.20 -0.57 3.31
N HIS A 12 2.65 -1.75 3.04
CA HIS A 12 3.43 -2.96 2.75
C HIS A 12 3.60 -3.24 1.27
N LYS A 13 2.83 -2.59 0.39
CA LYS A 13 2.82 -2.76 -1.07
C LYS A 13 2.23 -4.09 -1.54
N ARG A 14 2.11 -5.08 -0.66
CA ARG A 14 1.47 -6.37 -0.93
C ARG A 14 0.89 -6.94 0.36
N ILE A 15 -0.30 -7.52 0.29
CA ILE A 15 -0.91 -8.18 1.43
C ILE A 15 -1.58 -9.48 1.00
N LYS A 16 -1.67 -10.41 1.93
CA LYS A 16 -2.34 -11.69 1.74
C LYS A 16 -3.70 -11.65 2.43
N THR A 17 -4.77 -11.97 1.70
CA THR A 17 -6.13 -11.93 2.23
C THR A 17 -7.02 -12.91 1.47
N THR A 18 -8.28 -13.04 1.84
CA THR A 18 -9.21 -13.87 1.08
C THR A 18 -9.46 -13.25 -0.29
N HIS A 19 -9.76 -14.10 -1.28
CA HIS A 19 -9.97 -13.66 -2.65
C HIS A 19 -11.13 -12.65 -2.78
N ALA A 20 -12.22 -12.87 -2.05
CA ALA A 20 -13.36 -11.95 -2.04
C ALA A 20 -12.97 -10.56 -1.50
N ARG A 21 -12.20 -10.52 -0.42
CA ARG A 21 -11.67 -9.26 0.16
C ARG A 21 -10.69 -8.58 -0.77
N ALA A 22 -9.85 -9.34 -1.46
CA ALA A 22 -8.91 -8.79 -2.43
C ALA A 22 -9.63 -8.09 -3.58
N LYS A 23 -10.69 -8.69 -4.11
CA LYS A 23 -11.52 -8.07 -5.16
C LYS A 23 -12.21 -6.80 -4.67
N ALA A 24 -12.77 -6.82 -3.47
CA ALA A 24 -13.42 -5.64 -2.88
C ALA A 24 -12.40 -4.52 -2.64
N LEU A 25 -11.23 -4.87 -2.13
CA LEU A 25 -10.14 -3.93 -1.91
C LEU A 25 -9.67 -3.28 -3.21
N ARG A 26 -9.56 -4.05 -4.27
CA ARG A 26 -9.18 -3.52 -5.59
C ARG A 26 -10.14 -2.41 -6.03
N ARG A 27 -11.44 -2.65 -5.92
CA ARG A 27 -12.46 -1.65 -6.27
C ARG A 27 -12.41 -0.41 -5.37
N PHE A 28 -11.96 -0.58 -4.13
CA PHE A 28 -11.83 0.51 -3.17
C PHE A 28 -10.59 1.36 -3.42
N ILE A 29 -9.44 0.73 -3.69
CA ILE A 29 -8.16 1.41 -3.74
C ILE A 29 -7.84 2.03 -5.10
N GLU A 30 -8.29 1.46 -6.21
CA GLU A 30 -7.99 1.98 -7.54
C GLU A 30 -8.46 3.42 -7.75
N PRO A 31 -9.69 3.80 -7.37
CA PRO A 31 -10.10 5.21 -7.44
C PRO A 31 -9.25 6.13 -6.58
N LEU A 32 -8.78 5.66 -5.42
CA LEU A 32 -7.92 6.46 -4.55
C LEU A 32 -6.57 6.75 -5.20
N ILE A 33 -6.00 5.78 -5.90
CA ILE A 33 -4.75 5.97 -6.65
C ILE A 33 -4.98 6.96 -7.81
N THR A 34 -6.11 6.87 -8.48
CA THR A 34 -6.47 7.80 -9.55
C THR A 34 -6.55 9.24 -9.01
N PHE A 35 -7.20 9.44 -7.86
CA PHE A 35 -7.23 10.76 -7.21
C PHE A 35 -5.85 11.23 -6.80
N ALA A 36 -5.01 10.33 -6.29
CA ALA A 36 -3.65 10.66 -5.89
C ALA A 36 -2.80 11.12 -7.08
N LYS A 37 -3.01 10.54 -8.25
CA LYS A 37 -2.33 10.95 -9.50
C LYS A 37 -2.70 12.38 -9.90
N ARG A 38 -3.94 12.80 -9.66
CA ARG A 38 -4.36 14.18 -9.93
C ARG A 38 -3.63 15.19 -9.05
N GLY A 39 -3.37 14.82 -7.79
CA GLY A 39 -2.54 15.58 -6.87
C GLY A 39 -3.10 16.92 -6.40
N ASP A 40 -4.34 17.26 -6.75
CA ASP A 40 -4.94 18.52 -6.32
C ASP A 40 -5.52 18.43 -4.90
N LEU A 41 -5.87 19.57 -4.34
CA LEU A 41 -6.43 19.65 -2.99
C LEU A 41 -7.77 18.92 -2.88
N HIS A 42 -8.60 19.00 -3.90
CA HIS A 42 -9.91 18.34 -3.95
C HIS A 42 -9.75 16.81 -3.94
N ALA A 43 -8.82 16.29 -4.72
CA ALA A 43 -8.50 14.86 -4.73
C ALA A 43 -7.98 14.40 -3.37
N ARG A 44 -7.10 15.17 -2.75
CA ARG A 44 -6.56 14.87 -1.42
C ARG A 44 -7.66 14.82 -0.36
N ARG A 45 -8.61 15.75 -0.40
CA ARG A 45 -9.77 15.75 0.50
C ARG A 45 -10.65 14.52 0.31
N LYS A 46 -10.86 14.07 -0.93
CA LYS A 46 -11.64 12.85 -1.23
C LYS A 46 -10.94 11.60 -0.68
N VAL A 47 -9.63 11.51 -0.83
CA VAL A 47 -8.85 10.39 -0.27
C VAL A 47 -8.90 10.40 1.26
N LEU A 48 -8.78 11.57 1.89
CA LEU A 48 -8.86 11.70 3.35
C LEU A 48 -10.21 11.28 3.92
N LYS A 49 -11.28 11.45 3.18
CA LYS A 49 -12.62 10.94 3.58
C LYS A 49 -12.67 9.42 3.64
N LYS A 50 -11.89 8.74 2.82
CA LYS A 50 -11.82 7.27 2.78
C LYS A 50 -10.76 6.70 3.71
N ILE A 51 -9.61 7.35 3.79
CA ILE A 51 -8.48 6.96 4.64
C ILE A 51 -8.15 8.14 5.55
N HIS A 52 -8.40 7.98 6.86
CA HIS A 52 -8.24 9.07 7.82
C HIS A 52 -6.80 9.28 8.31
N GLN A 53 -5.91 8.33 8.05
CA GLN A 53 -4.52 8.41 8.48
C GLN A 53 -3.71 9.30 7.52
N LYS A 54 -3.23 10.44 8.01
CA LYS A 54 -2.49 11.42 7.22
C LYS A 54 -1.19 10.85 6.66
N ASP A 55 -0.47 10.05 7.43
CA ASP A 55 0.79 9.45 7.01
C ASP A 55 0.60 8.51 5.82
N THR A 56 -0.46 7.70 5.86
CA THR A 56 -0.81 6.81 4.75
C THR A 56 -1.18 7.59 3.49
N VAL A 57 -1.95 8.68 3.65
CA VAL A 57 -2.31 9.56 2.53
C VAL A 57 -1.07 10.22 1.94
N ASN A 58 -0.15 10.69 2.76
CA ASN A 58 1.11 11.26 2.29
C ASN A 58 1.94 10.25 1.50
N THR A 59 2.04 9.01 1.98
CA THR A 59 2.72 7.92 1.27
C THR A 59 2.06 7.68 -0.09
N LEU A 60 0.73 7.64 -0.14
CA LEU A 60 0.00 7.44 -1.38
C LEU A 60 0.31 8.54 -2.40
N PHE A 61 0.30 9.81 -1.98
CA PHE A 61 0.53 10.93 -2.88
C PHE A 61 2.00 11.11 -3.29
N HIS A 62 2.94 10.82 -2.39
CA HIS A 62 4.36 11.11 -2.63
C HIS A 62 5.16 9.90 -3.15
N GLU A 63 4.82 8.68 -2.74
CA GLU A 63 5.56 7.47 -3.12
C GLU A 63 4.85 6.66 -4.21
N ILE A 64 3.54 6.49 -4.11
CA ILE A 64 2.79 5.59 -4.99
C ILE A 64 2.32 6.29 -6.26
N ALA A 65 1.72 7.45 -6.14
CA ALA A 65 1.15 8.16 -7.28
C ALA A 65 2.18 8.48 -8.38
N PRO A 66 3.41 8.93 -8.06
CA PRO A 66 4.39 9.23 -9.11
C PRO A 66 4.78 8.01 -9.97
N VAL A 67 4.78 6.80 -9.38
CA VAL A 67 5.09 5.56 -10.12
C VAL A 67 4.04 5.26 -11.18
N TYR A 68 2.78 5.61 -10.89
CA TYR A 68 1.65 5.34 -11.78
C TYR A 68 1.23 6.51 -12.65
N ALA A 69 2.03 7.57 -12.71
CA ALA A 69 1.70 8.80 -13.45
C ALA A 69 1.31 8.51 -14.91
N ASP A 70 1.99 7.57 -15.56
CA ASP A 70 1.77 7.22 -16.96
C ASP A 70 0.82 6.02 -17.15
N ARG A 71 0.35 5.40 -16.08
CA ARG A 71 -0.52 4.23 -16.15
C ARG A 71 -1.99 4.65 -16.02
N PRO A 72 -2.85 4.37 -17.03
CA PRO A 72 -4.25 4.82 -17.02
C PRO A 72 -5.20 4.01 -16.14
N GLY A 73 -4.71 2.95 -15.49
CA GLY A 73 -5.51 2.06 -14.63
C GLY A 73 -4.76 0.78 -14.35
N GLY A 74 -5.42 -0.20 -13.70
CA GLY A 74 -4.80 -1.48 -13.40
C GLY A 74 -3.61 -1.37 -12.49
N TYR A 75 -3.74 -0.62 -11.40
CA TYR A 75 -2.65 -0.37 -10.44
C TYR A 75 -2.36 -1.55 -9.53
N THR A 76 -3.28 -2.49 -9.42
CA THR A 76 -3.17 -3.64 -8.53
C THR A 76 -3.23 -4.94 -9.30
N ARG A 77 -2.61 -5.97 -8.72
CA ARG A 77 -2.62 -7.33 -9.26
C ARG A 77 -3.06 -8.28 -8.15
N ILE A 78 -3.94 -9.22 -8.48
CA ILE A 78 -4.39 -10.25 -7.56
C ILE A 78 -3.82 -11.60 -8.03
N ILE A 79 -3.05 -12.26 -7.16
CA ILE A 79 -2.45 -13.56 -7.43
C ILE A 79 -3.14 -14.58 -6.53
N LYS A 80 -3.72 -15.62 -7.14
CA LYS A 80 -4.38 -16.69 -6.40
C LYS A 80 -3.34 -17.61 -5.76
N LEU A 81 -3.39 -17.79 -4.43
CA LEU A 81 -2.46 -18.62 -3.69
C LEU A 81 -3.00 -19.99 -3.33
N GLY A 82 -4.31 -20.24 -3.50
CA GLY A 82 -4.95 -21.50 -3.20
C GLY A 82 -5.91 -21.41 -2.03
N PHE A 83 -5.99 -22.46 -1.24
CA PHE A 83 -6.95 -22.57 -0.15
C PHE A 83 -6.23 -22.51 1.21
N ARG A 84 -6.89 -21.91 2.18
CA ARG A 84 -6.42 -21.84 3.55
C ARG A 84 -6.66 -23.21 4.25
N ASP A 85 -5.71 -23.68 5.05
CA ASP A 85 -5.75 -25.03 5.62
C ASP A 85 -6.93 -25.26 6.57
N ASN A 86 -7.34 -24.25 7.34
CA ASN A 86 -8.35 -24.43 8.39
C ASN A 86 -9.79 -24.46 7.87
N ASP A 87 -10.15 -23.58 6.93
CA ASP A 87 -11.53 -23.41 6.47
C ASP A 87 -11.68 -23.50 4.94
N ARG A 88 -10.59 -23.80 4.25
CA ARG A 88 -10.52 -23.86 2.78
C ARG A 88 -10.99 -22.60 2.07
N ALA A 89 -10.95 -21.43 2.73
CA ALA A 89 -11.21 -20.18 2.08
C ALA A 89 -10.15 -19.91 0.99
N LYS A 90 -10.60 -19.39 -0.14
CA LYS A 90 -9.68 -19.01 -1.22
C LYS A 90 -8.84 -17.83 -0.77
N VAL A 91 -7.52 -18.00 -0.79
CA VAL A 91 -6.56 -16.97 -0.39
C VAL A 91 -5.89 -16.39 -1.63
N SER A 92 -5.74 -15.10 -1.65
CA SER A 92 -5.07 -14.38 -2.74
C SER A 92 -4.11 -13.35 -2.18
N LEU A 93 -3.09 -13.04 -2.97
CA LEU A 93 -2.17 -11.94 -2.71
C LEU A 93 -2.61 -10.77 -3.58
N ILE A 94 -2.88 -9.63 -2.98
CA ILE A 94 -3.07 -8.38 -3.72
C ILE A 94 -1.80 -7.55 -3.57
N GLU A 95 -1.28 -7.06 -4.68
CA GLU A 95 -0.06 -6.26 -4.70
C GLU A 95 -0.20 -5.06 -5.60
N LEU A 96 0.54 -4.01 -5.31
CA LEU A 96 0.66 -2.87 -6.19
C LEU A 96 1.64 -3.20 -7.31
N VAL A 97 1.18 -3.06 -8.56
CA VAL A 97 2.01 -3.30 -9.75
C VAL A 97 3.21 -2.35 -9.72
N ASP A 98 4.35 -2.79 -10.21
CA ASP A 98 5.64 -2.07 -10.21
C ASP A 98 6.31 -1.93 -8.83
N PHE A 99 5.68 -2.38 -7.76
CA PHE A 99 6.27 -2.41 -6.42
C PHE A 99 6.67 -3.82 -5.96
N ALA A 100 6.30 -4.86 -6.69
CA ALA A 100 6.49 -6.25 -6.27
C ALA A 100 7.97 -6.63 -6.06
N GLY A 101 8.88 -6.10 -6.89
CA GLY A 101 10.31 -6.35 -6.76
C GLY A 101 11.02 -5.45 -5.75
N VAL A 102 10.44 -4.28 -5.48
CA VAL A 102 11.00 -3.28 -4.56
C VAL A 102 10.66 -3.60 -3.11
N SER A 103 9.48 -4.15 -2.86
CA SER A 103 9.02 -4.43 -1.50
C SER A 103 9.84 -5.51 -0.79
N GLU A 104 10.36 -6.47 -1.51
CA GLU A 104 11.21 -7.52 -0.92
C GLU A 104 12.58 -6.96 -0.51
N LYS A 105 13.15 -6.07 -1.31
CA LYS A 105 14.42 -5.40 -1.00
C LYS A 105 14.27 -4.37 0.11
N GLU A 106 13.17 -3.62 0.13
CA GLU A 106 12.92 -2.60 1.15
C GLU A 106 12.60 -3.19 2.52
N THR A 107 11.96 -4.36 2.60
CA THR A 107 11.72 -5.02 3.90
C THR A 107 12.99 -5.54 4.52
N GLU A 108 14.03 -5.87 3.74
CA GLU A 108 15.34 -6.24 4.27
C GLU A 108 16.19 -5.02 4.65
N GLU A 109 16.08 -3.90 3.94
CA GLU A 109 16.89 -2.69 4.18
C GLU A 109 16.27 -1.70 5.19
N LYS A 110 14.95 -1.58 5.26
CA LYS A 110 14.27 -0.62 6.16
C LYS A 110 14.56 -0.83 7.67
N PRO A 111 14.64 -2.05 8.21
CA PRO A 111 15.00 -2.22 9.62
C PRO A 111 16.40 -1.72 9.96
N ASP A 112 17.37 -1.91 9.06
CA ASP A 112 18.74 -1.46 9.27
C ASP A 112 18.88 0.05 9.17
N LYS A 113 18.18 0.69 8.24
CA LYS A 113 18.18 2.16 8.11
C LYS A 113 17.53 2.85 9.30
N LYS A 114 16.42 2.30 9.81
CA LYS A 114 15.78 2.84 11.03
C LYS A 114 16.64 2.67 12.27
N LYS A 115 17.36 1.56 12.41
CA LYS A 115 18.29 1.34 13.51
C LYS A 115 19.50 2.28 13.43
N LYS A 116 20.04 2.51 12.23
CA LYS A 116 21.16 3.45 12.03
C LYS A 116 20.76 4.90 12.29
N VAL A 117 19.54 5.30 11.91
CA VAL A 117 19.03 6.66 12.15
C VAL A 117 18.72 6.88 13.64
N SER A 118 18.17 5.90 14.33
CA SER A 118 17.93 6.02 15.77
C SER A 118 19.22 6.05 16.58
N LYS A 119 20.24 5.26 16.22
CA LYS A 119 21.55 5.32 16.84
C LYS A 119 22.24 6.68 16.62
N LYS A 120 22.15 7.24 15.41
CA LYS A 120 22.70 8.58 15.14
C LYS A 120 21.99 9.68 15.91
N LYS A 121 20.69 9.57 16.13
CA LYS A 121 19.92 10.52 16.94
C LYS A 121 20.28 10.42 18.44
N GLU A 122 20.50 9.21 18.93
CA GLU A 122 20.94 9.00 20.32
C GLU A 122 22.37 9.52 20.55
N GLU A 123 23.28 9.30 19.60
CA GLU A 123 24.65 9.84 19.66
C GLU A 123 24.70 11.37 19.58
N LYS A 124 23.76 12.02 18.87
CA LYS A 124 23.65 13.48 18.82
C LYS A 124 22.92 14.09 20.00
N ALA A 125 22.18 13.33 20.78
CA ALA A 125 21.47 13.79 21.96
C ALA A 125 22.32 13.79 23.23
N GLU A 126 23.50 13.18 23.20
CA GLU A 126 24.49 13.22 24.24
C GLU A 126 25.51 14.36 23.97
#